data_0c65e537af2d69c8c767e516006d936d
#
_entry.id   0c65e537af2d69c8c767e516006d936d
#
_cell.length_a   1.000
_cell.length_b   1.000
_cell.length_c   1.000
_cell.angle_alpha   90.00
_cell.angle_beta   90.00
_cell.angle_gamma   90.00
#
_symmetry.space_group_name_H-M   'P 1'
#
loop_
_entity.id
_entity.type
_entity.pdbx_description
1 polymer ?
#
loop_
_entity_poly.entity_id
_entity_poly.type
_entity_poly.pdbx_seq_one_letter_code
_entity_poly.pdbx_strand_id
1 'polypeptide(L)'
;MLTRRRFIQLIATLFGSAFATACARALAVPTAADPTAIPSRTATASPTATATVTSTATSTPTATPVPPSPTPTFTPTPRPTDFVSVRGDQFYYRGARFPINGFNYYPRLHPWRTFNFGEWEPAVTEQELKLGASLGANTVRMFVDFNASLTGTLTNTLPDAVGVIPNRQYLASIAEFIEIAARQNLKVQFTLFDGMDWSFYAPEKFYLVQTYLYTIIPMFANDARLMCWDLQNEPDRAIRTVGANIVIPFFQRVSNVIRQLDPRQLQTIGWIDRARTQYFPDLDKYLDFWCFHFYDQAANLPDLVKLYKSKTTKPVLLQEYGLATGGPGPDGANTEQDQAAHYDSVLKTLDENKMCGSVFWCLNDFPVGLAGNPPLQTDHPENHFGVFRLDYSEKPVARVLRSYWKPSS
;
A
#
# COMPACT_ATOMS: atom_id res chain seq x y z
N MET A 1 -24.53 17.08 -5.86
CA MET A 1 -23.58 16.51 -4.90
C MET A 1 -22.43 15.89 -5.67
N LEU A 2 -21.22 16.44 -5.54
CA LEU A 2 -20.01 15.83 -6.08
C LEU A 2 -19.49 14.85 -5.03
N THR A 3 -19.82 13.57 -5.15
CA THR A 3 -19.25 12.52 -4.33
C THR A 3 -17.75 12.38 -4.62
N ARG A 4 -16.95 11.79 -3.72
CA ARG A 4 -15.53 11.42 -3.95
C ARG A 4 -15.33 10.79 -5.33
N ARG A 5 -16.34 10.06 -5.83
CA ARG A 5 -16.40 9.51 -7.18
C ARG A 5 -16.30 10.58 -8.26
N ARG A 6 -16.98 11.73 -8.11
CA ARG A 6 -16.89 12.86 -9.04
C ARG A 6 -15.63 13.69 -8.82
N PHE A 7 -15.15 13.75 -7.58
CA PHE A 7 -13.92 14.45 -7.23
C PHE A 7 -12.68 13.71 -7.78
N ILE A 8 -12.59 12.39 -7.61
CA ILE A 8 -11.56 11.57 -8.26
C ILE A 8 -11.63 11.73 -9.79
N GLN A 9 -12.83 11.90 -10.37
CA GLN A 9 -13.00 12.22 -11.78
C GLN A 9 -12.52 13.64 -12.13
N LEU A 10 -12.70 14.62 -11.25
CA LEU A 10 -12.32 16.02 -11.49
C LEU A 10 -10.80 16.22 -11.40
N ILE A 11 -10.13 15.59 -10.42
CA ILE A 11 -8.65 15.57 -10.33
C ILE A 11 -8.06 14.94 -11.60
N ALA A 12 -8.65 13.86 -12.10
CA ALA A 12 -8.20 13.25 -13.36
C ALA A 12 -8.28 14.19 -14.57
N THR A 13 -9.23 15.12 -14.57
CA THR A 13 -9.42 16.10 -15.67
C THR A 13 -8.46 17.29 -15.54
N LEU A 14 -8.17 17.75 -14.31
CA LEU A 14 -7.28 18.89 -14.07
C LEU A 14 -5.80 18.55 -14.27
N PHE A 15 -5.36 17.33 -13.95
CA PHE A 15 -3.97 16.91 -14.16
C PHE A 15 -3.69 16.42 -15.59
N GLY A 16 -4.70 15.97 -16.34
CA GLY A 16 -4.55 15.62 -17.76
C GLY A 16 -4.23 16.82 -18.65
N SER A 17 -4.68 18.01 -18.31
CA SER A 17 -4.45 19.22 -19.10
C SER A 17 -3.13 19.94 -18.82
N ALA A 18 -2.53 19.77 -17.64
CA ALA A 18 -1.24 20.37 -17.30
C ALA A 18 -0.04 19.66 -17.94
N PHE A 19 -0.13 18.35 -18.17
CA PHE A 19 0.93 17.58 -18.82
C PHE A 19 0.98 17.75 -20.36
N ALA A 20 -0.13 18.07 -21.00
CA ALA A 20 -0.16 18.28 -22.46
C ALA A 20 0.53 19.60 -22.89
N THR A 21 0.67 20.58 -22.00
CA THR A 21 1.28 21.89 -22.33
C THR A 21 2.80 21.91 -22.12
N ALA A 22 3.36 21.00 -21.35
CA ALA A 22 4.81 20.92 -21.11
C ALA A 22 5.59 20.21 -22.23
N CYS A 23 4.96 19.33 -23.00
CA CYS A 23 5.63 18.62 -24.13
C CYS A 23 5.70 19.37 -25.45
N ALA A 24 5.03 20.52 -25.58
CA ALA A 24 4.99 21.27 -26.86
C ALA A 24 6.13 22.31 -27.01
N ARG A 25 7.07 22.41 -26.05
CA ARG A 25 8.11 23.46 -26.08
C ARG A 25 9.55 22.96 -26.22
N ALA A 26 9.78 21.70 -26.52
CA ALA A 26 11.11 21.07 -26.61
C ALA A 26 11.46 20.56 -28.01
N LEU A 27 11.10 21.28 -29.07
CA LEU A 27 11.61 21.01 -30.42
C LEU A 27 12.10 22.32 -31.05
N ALA A 28 13.30 22.76 -30.65
CA ALA A 28 14.13 23.65 -31.46
C ALA A 28 15.56 23.16 -31.34
N VAL A 29 16.03 22.51 -32.41
CA VAL A 29 17.39 22.03 -32.57
C VAL A 29 18.27 23.20 -33.02
N PRO A 30 19.40 23.51 -32.38
CA PRO A 30 20.46 24.30 -32.99
C PRO A 30 21.47 23.37 -33.66
N THR A 31 21.83 23.73 -34.88
CA THR A 31 22.84 23.17 -35.76
C THR A 31 24.24 23.21 -35.17
N ALA A 32 25.01 22.24 -35.61
CA ALA A 32 26.40 21.98 -35.25
C ALA A 32 27.38 23.13 -35.55
N ALA A 33 28.40 23.29 -34.71
CA ALA A 33 29.66 23.95 -35.03
C ALA A 33 30.84 22.99 -34.78
N ASP A 34 31.78 23.05 -35.70
CA ASP A 34 32.90 22.19 -35.97
C ASP A 34 34.02 22.18 -34.89
N PRO A 35 34.87 21.13 -34.82
CA PRO A 35 35.83 20.98 -33.74
C PRO A 35 37.21 21.59 -34.07
N THR A 36 37.80 22.31 -33.14
CA THR A 36 39.21 22.72 -33.25
C THR A 36 40.02 22.24 -32.05
N ALA A 37 41.03 21.45 -32.42
CA ALA A 37 42.40 21.31 -31.87
C ALA A 37 42.63 21.08 -30.39
N ILE A 38 43.17 19.89 -30.07
CA ILE A 38 43.85 19.48 -28.85
C ILE A 38 45.32 19.96 -28.88
N PRO A 39 45.90 20.58 -27.86
CA PRO A 39 47.34 20.69 -27.69
C PRO A 39 47.89 19.53 -26.84
N SER A 40 48.84 18.81 -27.41
CA SER A 40 49.69 17.81 -26.76
C SER A 40 50.56 18.48 -25.65
N ARG A 41 50.62 17.85 -24.47
CA ARG A 41 51.64 18.21 -23.45
C ARG A 41 52.63 17.07 -23.28
N THR A 42 53.86 17.46 -23.52
CA THR A 42 55.13 16.70 -23.38
C THR A 42 55.36 16.32 -21.92
N ALA A 43 55.72 15.10 -21.65
CA ALA A 43 56.12 14.61 -20.34
C ALA A 43 57.57 15.00 -20.03
N THR A 44 57.79 15.63 -18.89
CA THR A 44 59.13 15.89 -18.34
C THR A 44 59.42 14.91 -17.22
N ALA A 45 60.52 14.15 -17.35
CA ALA A 45 61.01 13.21 -16.35
C ALA A 45 61.55 13.94 -15.09
N SER A 46 61.21 13.42 -13.90
CA SER A 46 61.74 13.89 -12.62
C SER A 46 62.63 12.85 -11.96
N PRO A 47 63.69 13.21 -11.26
CA PRO A 47 64.73 12.30 -10.80
C PRO A 47 64.37 11.48 -9.58
N THR A 48 64.90 10.28 -9.53
CA THR A 48 64.80 9.25 -8.50
C THR A 48 65.51 9.71 -7.21
N ALA A 49 64.81 9.83 -6.11
CA ALA A 49 65.36 9.95 -4.76
C ALA A 49 65.36 8.58 -4.09
N THR A 50 66.54 8.07 -3.73
CA THR A 50 66.73 6.86 -2.93
C THR A 50 66.45 7.16 -1.47
N ALA A 51 65.36 6.59 -0.93
CA ALA A 51 65.03 6.66 0.49
C ALA A 51 65.59 5.45 1.24
N THR A 52 66.39 5.69 2.25
CA THR A 52 66.90 4.71 3.21
C THR A 52 65.75 4.26 4.13
N VAL A 53 65.43 2.97 4.15
CA VAL A 53 64.41 2.43 4.98
C VAL A 53 64.96 2.15 6.38
N THR A 54 64.52 2.94 7.38
CA THR A 54 64.75 2.63 8.78
C THR A 54 63.58 1.77 9.28
N SER A 55 63.89 0.55 9.66
CA SER A 55 62.86 -0.39 10.18
C SER A 55 62.41 0.04 11.59
N THR A 56 61.22 0.60 11.71
CA THR A 56 60.57 0.83 13.00
C THR A 56 59.75 -0.46 13.35
N ALA A 57 60.01 -1.03 14.52
CA ALA A 57 59.24 -2.15 15.01
C ALA A 57 57.79 -1.78 15.22
N THR A 58 56.91 -2.40 14.42
CA THR A 58 55.45 -2.21 14.54
C THR A 58 54.94 -3.12 15.64
N SER A 59 54.38 -2.56 16.70
CA SER A 59 53.67 -3.27 17.75
C SER A 59 52.44 -3.97 17.15
N THR A 60 52.33 -5.27 17.32
CA THR A 60 51.19 -6.06 16.91
C THR A 60 49.94 -5.59 17.68
N PRO A 61 48.86 -5.13 17.02
CA PRO A 61 47.62 -4.79 17.73
C PRO A 61 47.04 -6.05 18.37
N THR A 62 46.78 -5.98 19.68
CA THR A 62 46.02 -6.99 20.41
C THR A 62 44.61 -7.03 19.85
N ALA A 63 44.22 -8.19 19.33
CA ALA A 63 42.87 -8.37 18.77
C ALA A 63 41.82 -8.15 19.90
N THR A 64 40.96 -7.13 19.70
CA THR A 64 39.78 -6.93 20.55
C THR A 64 38.84 -8.13 20.35
N PRO A 65 38.36 -8.78 21.42
CA PRO A 65 37.44 -9.90 21.27
C PRO A 65 36.17 -9.46 20.57
N VAL A 66 35.86 -10.08 19.45
CA VAL A 66 34.59 -9.89 18.70
C VAL A 66 33.47 -10.39 19.60
N PRO A 67 32.45 -9.57 19.90
CA PRO A 67 31.29 -10.05 20.65
C PRO A 67 30.66 -11.26 19.94
N PRO A 68 30.18 -12.26 20.69
CA PRO A 68 29.58 -13.43 20.09
C PRO A 68 28.42 -13.03 19.19
N SER A 69 28.40 -13.57 17.97
CA SER A 69 27.30 -13.40 17.03
C SER A 69 26.00 -13.82 17.71
N PRO A 70 24.91 -13.03 17.61
CA PRO A 70 23.65 -13.42 18.21
C PRO A 70 23.24 -14.80 17.70
N THR A 71 22.94 -15.69 18.63
CA THR A 71 22.44 -17.03 18.33
C THR A 71 21.17 -16.86 17.51
N PRO A 72 21.02 -17.51 16.33
CA PRO A 72 19.81 -17.39 15.54
C PRO A 72 18.63 -17.89 16.38
N THR A 73 17.71 -16.97 16.68
CA THR A 73 16.44 -17.32 17.31
C THR A 73 15.62 -18.09 16.28
N PHE A 74 15.41 -19.38 16.52
CA PHE A 74 14.55 -20.20 15.67
C PHE A 74 13.11 -19.63 15.72
N THR A 75 12.69 -18.92 14.69
CA THR A 75 11.28 -18.62 14.49
C THR A 75 10.59 -19.93 14.10
N PRO A 76 9.62 -20.43 14.88
CA PRO A 76 8.96 -21.68 14.53
C PRO A 76 8.26 -21.55 13.18
N THR A 77 8.37 -22.57 12.33
CA THR A 77 7.66 -22.59 11.04
C THR A 77 6.15 -22.50 11.28
N PRO A 78 5.45 -21.53 10.67
CA PRO A 78 4.02 -21.35 10.87
C PRO A 78 3.23 -22.60 10.49
N ARG A 79 2.30 -23.00 11.35
CA ARG A 79 1.37 -24.10 11.04
C ARG A 79 0.34 -23.65 10.01
N PRO A 80 -0.24 -24.54 9.19
CA PRO A 80 -1.30 -24.17 8.26
C PRO A 80 -2.47 -23.42 8.92
N THR A 81 -2.81 -23.74 10.15
CA THR A 81 -3.87 -23.10 10.94
C THR A 81 -3.54 -21.67 11.40
N ASP A 82 -2.29 -21.24 11.32
CA ASP A 82 -1.88 -19.88 11.69
C ASP A 82 -2.17 -18.87 10.56
N PHE A 83 -2.47 -19.35 9.36
CA PHE A 83 -2.90 -18.52 8.23
C PHE A 83 -4.41 -18.30 8.24
N VAL A 84 -4.83 -17.10 7.80
CA VAL A 84 -6.23 -16.86 7.51
C VAL A 84 -6.61 -17.67 6.27
N SER A 85 -7.77 -18.31 6.29
CA SER A 85 -8.27 -19.13 5.20
C SER A 85 -9.70 -18.80 4.85
N VAL A 86 -10.15 -19.21 3.67
CA VAL A 86 -11.52 -19.02 3.18
C VAL A 86 -12.28 -20.34 3.22
N ARG A 87 -13.54 -20.28 3.68
CA ARG A 87 -14.53 -21.38 3.56
C ARG A 87 -15.89 -20.78 3.20
N GLY A 88 -16.36 -21.06 1.99
CA GLY A 88 -17.54 -20.39 1.45
C GLY A 88 -17.34 -18.88 1.38
N ASP A 89 -18.26 -18.11 1.90
CA ASP A 89 -18.26 -16.65 1.90
C ASP A 89 -17.64 -16.02 3.18
N GLN A 90 -16.86 -16.81 3.98
CA GLN A 90 -16.33 -16.37 5.27
C GLN A 90 -14.84 -16.67 5.43
N PHE A 91 -14.17 -15.85 6.26
CA PHE A 91 -12.80 -16.06 6.70
C PHE A 91 -12.73 -16.89 7.98
N TYR A 92 -11.66 -17.66 8.10
CA TYR A 92 -11.36 -18.50 9.26
C TYR A 92 -9.90 -18.34 9.68
N TYR A 93 -9.67 -18.33 10.99
CA TYR A 93 -8.36 -18.31 11.61
C TYR A 93 -8.32 -19.30 12.78
N ARG A 94 -7.34 -20.18 12.81
CA ARG A 94 -7.20 -21.24 13.84
C ARG A 94 -8.48 -22.07 14.03
N GLY A 95 -9.21 -22.28 12.95
CA GLY A 95 -10.43 -23.08 12.93
C GLY A 95 -11.72 -22.33 13.31
N ALA A 96 -11.65 -21.14 13.86
CA ALA A 96 -12.78 -20.30 14.17
C ALA A 96 -13.11 -19.33 13.04
N ARG A 97 -14.37 -18.90 12.94
CA ARG A 97 -14.77 -17.79 12.05
C ARG A 97 -13.98 -16.53 12.45
N PHE A 98 -13.47 -15.82 11.47
CA PHE A 98 -12.65 -14.64 11.64
C PHE A 98 -13.24 -13.47 10.84
N PRO A 99 -14.28 -12.79 11.37
CA PRO A 99 -14.78 -11.59 10.73
C PRO A 99 -13.69 -10.51 10.72
N ILE A 100 -13.52 -9.86 9.58
CA ILE A 100 -12.52 -8.80 9.43
C ILE A 100 -13.05 -7.53 10.06
N ASN A 101 -12.40 -7.09 11.13
CA ASN A 101 -12.59 -5.81 11.78
C ASN A 101 -11.33 -5.00 11.54
N GLY A 102 -11.30 -4.17 10.51
CA GLY A 102 -10.05 -3.59 10.06
C GLY A 102 -10.09 -2.08 9.86
N PHE A 103 -8.91 -1.52 9.70
CA PHE A 103 -8.71 -0.13 9.33
C PHE A 103 -7.61 0.03 8.29
N ASN A 104 -7.77 1.01 7.40
CA ASN A 104 -6.72 1.48 6.52
C ASN A 104 -5.78 2.39 7.30
N TYR A 105 -4.48 2.23 7.08
CA TYR A 105 -3.47 2.91 7.87
C TYR A 105 -2.44 3.63 7.01
N TYR A 106 -2.33 4.91 7.31
CA TYR A 106 -1.16 5.73 7.10
C TYR A 106 -0.82 6.42 8.43
N PRO A 107 0.47 6.60 8.75
CA PRO A 107 0.84 7.37 9.94
C PRO A 107 0.42 8.83 9.76
N ARG A 108 -0.02 9.44 10.85
CA ARG A 108 -0.58 10.80 10.87
C ARG A 108 0.35 11.85 10.26
N LEU A 109 1.66 11.76 10.52
CA LEU A 109 2.63 12.77 10.07
C LEU A 109 3.32 12.45 8.74
N HIS A 110 3.25 11.19 8.30
CA HIS A 110 3.88 10.74 7.05
C HIS A 110 2.92 9.92 6.18
N PRO A 111 1.68 10.41 5.94
CA PRO A 111 0.72 9.70 5.11
C PRO A 111 1.26 9.59 3.67
N TRP A 112 0.99 8.48 3.01
CA TRP A 112 1.51 8.09 1.68
C TRP A 112 3.04 7.92 1.58
N ARG A 113 3.79 8.19 2.65
CA ARG A 113 5.25 8.07 2.71
C ARG A 113 5.72 7.24 3.90
N THR A 114 4.89 6.38 4.41
CA THR A 114 5.02 5.62 5.66
C THR A 114 6.40 5.02 5.89
N PHE A 115 6.98 4.40 4.86
CA PHE A 115 8.22 3.61 4.98
C PHE A 115 9.44 4.31 4.37
N ASN A 116 9.31 5.59 3.98
CA ASN A 116 10.39 6.32 3.37
C ASN A 116 11.54 6.57 4.37
N PHE A 117 12.73 6.66 3.82
CA PHE A 117 13.92 7.00 4.62
C PHE A 117 13.76 8.32 5.36
N GLY A 118 14.01 8.30 6.67
CA GLY A 118 13.88 9.48 7.53
C GLY A 118 12.44 9.85 7.93
N GLU A 119 11.43 9.13 7.41
CA GLU A 119 10.01 9.35 7.73
C GLU A 119 9.39 8.17 8.50
N TRP A 120 10.08 7.03 8.57
CA TRP A 120 9.63 5.87 9.32
C TRP A 120 9.80 6.08 10.84
N GLU A 121 8.69 6.04 11.58
CA GLU A 121 8.62 6.26 13.02
C GLU A 121 7.95 5.04 13.73
N PRO A 122 8.72 4.00 14.09
CA PRO A 122 8.17 2.77 14.64
C PRO A 122 7.41 2.97 15.96
N ALA A 123 7.88 3.87 16.84
CA ALA A 123 7.22 4.14 18.12
C ALA A 123 5.85 4.83 17.93
N VAL A 124 5.76 5.78 16.99
CA VAL A 124 4.49 6.44 16.62
C VAL A 124 3.55 5.42 15.99
N THR A 125 4.05 4.62 15.04
CA THR A 125 3.29 3.54 14.42
C THR A 125 2.73 2.57 15.46
N GLU A 126 3.52 2.14 16.44
CA GLU A 126 3.06 1.26 17.50
C GLU A 126 1.94 1.88 18.34
N GLN A 127 2.07 3.15 18.70
CA GLN A 127 1.03 3.90 19.40
C GLN A 127 -0.26 3.95 18.59
N GLU A 128 -0.17 4.27 17.30
CA GLU A 128 -1.33 4.40 16.42
C GLU A 128 -2.01 3.05 16.16
N LEU A 129 -1.25 1.98 15.88
CA LEU A 129 -1.81 0.63 15.73
C LEU A 129 -2.49 0.13 17.02
N LYS A 130 -1.96 0.50 18.19
CA LYS A 130 -2.60 0.21 19.48
C LYS A 130 -3.94 0.92 19.63
N LEU A 131 -4.08 2.14 19.11
CA LEU A 131 -5.38 2.84 19.06
C LEU A 131 -6.37 2.06 18.19
N GLY A 132 -5.97 1.64 16.98
CA GLY A 132 -6.79 0.80 16.13
C GLY A 132 -7.23 -0.50 16.82
N ALA A 133 -6.29 -1.22 17.43
CA ALA A 133 -6.59 -2.44 18.19
C ALA A 133 -7.55 -2.17 19.37
N SER A 134 -7.47 -0.98 19.99
CA SER A 134 -8.36 -0.59 21.09
C SER A 134 -9.83 -0.48 20.69
N LEU A 135 -10.12 -0.30 19.40
CA LEU A 135 -11.47 -0.31 18.84
C LEU A 135 -12.05 -1.73 18.71
N GLY A 136 -11.24 -2.77 18.85
CA GLY A 136 -11.59 -4.17 18.57
C GLY A 136 -11.16 -4.63 17.19
N ALA A 137 -10.28 -3.87 16.51
CA ALA A 137 -9.72 -4.28 15.23
C ALA A 137 -8.82 -5.51 15.38
N ASN A 138 -8.82 -6.34 14.33
CA ASN A 138 -7.97 -7.52 14.18
C ASN A 138 -7.15 -7.51 12.90
N THR A 139 -7.32 -6.49 12.06
CA THR A 139 -6.68 -6.38 10.76
C THR A 139 -6.32 -4.92 10.47
N VAL A 140 -5.14 -4.71 9.88
CA VAL A 140 -4.70 -3.42 9.34
C VAL A 140 -4.36 -3.58 7.86
N ARG A 141 -4.81 -2.65 7.02
CA ARG A 141 -4.42 -2.56 5.61
C ARG A 141 -3.37 -1.47 5.44
N MET A 142 -2.22 -1.84 4.89
CA MET A 142 -1.10 -0.96 4.59
C MET A 142 -0.81 -0.91 3.10
N PHE A 143 -0.16 0.16 2.66
CA PHE A 143 0.12 0.43 1.27
C PHE A 143 1.63 0.47 1.03
N VAL A 144 2.07 -0.21 -0.01
CA VAL A 144 3.47 -0.23 -0.43
C VAL A 144 3.61 0.54 -1.74
N ASP A 145 4.28 1.68 -1.67
CA ASP A 145 4.61 2.45 -2.88
C ASP A 145 5.58 1.64 -3.75
N PHE A 146 5.15 1.39 -4.99
CA PHE A 146 5.89 0.60 -5.96
C PHE A 146 7.29 1.16 -6.24
N ASN A 147 7.38 2.49 -6.43
CA ASN A 147 8.63 3.15 -6.76
C ASN A 147 9.56 3.27 -5.54
N ALA A 148 9.02 3.63 -4.37
CA ALA A 148 9.80 3.80 -3.15
C ALA A 148 10.38 2.47 -2.63
N SER A 149 9.72 1.34 -2.92
CA SER A 149 10.21 0.00 -2.57
C SER A 149 11.45 -0.44 -3.38
N LEU A 150 11.84 0.35 -4.37
CA LEU A 150 12.99 0.11 -5.25
C LEU A 150 14.06 1.20 -5.07
N THR A 151 15.33 0.82 -5.29
CA THR A 151 16.44 1.77 -5.40
C THR A 151 16.57 2.22 -6.85
N GLY A 152 16.30 3.50 -7.08
CA GLY A 152 16.31 4.07 -8.42
C GLY A 152 14.97 3.94 -9.14
N THR A 153 14.74 4.86 -10.04
CA THR A 153 13.52 4.90 -10.85
C THR A 153 13.58 3.80 -11.90
N LEU A 154 12.58 2.94 -11.96
CA LEU A 154 12.35 2.09 -13.14
C LEU A 154 11.93 3.02 -14.28
N THR A 155 12.89 3.63 -14.93
CA THR A 155 12.62 4.47 -16.10
C THR A 155 12.39 3.61 -17.33
N ASN A 156 11.46 4.05 -18.19
CA ASN A 156 11.19 3.43 -19.49
C ASN A 156 12.41 3.37 -20.45
N THR A 157 13.55 3.91 -20.03
CA THR A 157 14.73 4.14 -20.84
C THR A 157 15.92 3.25 -20.48
N LEU A 158 15.77 2.34 -19.51
CA LEU A 158 16.86 1.45 -19.15
C LEU A 158 16.91 0.29 -20.14
N PRO A 159 18.05 0.10 -20.82
CA PRO A 159 18.27 -1.10 -21.60
C PRO A 159 18.28 -2.33 -20.71
N ASP A 160 18.00 -3.48 -21.26
CA ASP A 160 17.69 -4.81 -20.69
C ASP A 160 18.55 -5.35 -19.54
N ALA A 161 19.45 -4.58 -18.97
CA ALA A 161 20.45 -5.05 -18.01
C ALA A 161 20.27 -4.56 -16.57
N VAL A 162 19.30 -3.68 -16.28
CA VAL A 162 19.15 -3.17 -14.91
C VAL A 162 18.06 -3.97 -14.21
N GLY A 163 18.51 -4.90 -13.37
CA GLY A 163 17.64 -5.65 -12.48
C GLY A 163 16.92 -4.73 -11.49
N VAL A 164 15.76 -5.16 -11.04
CA VAL A 164 15.03 -4.53 -9.95
C VAL A 164 15.89 -4.61 -8.68
N ILE A 165 16.32 -3.46 -8.17
CA ILE A 165 17.13 -3.38 -6.95
C ILE A 165 16.19 -3.00 -5.79
N PRO A 166 16.00 -3.90 -4.80
CA PRO A 166 15.12 -3.60 -3.67
C PRO A 166 15.71 -2.48 -2.80
N ASN A 167 14.88 -1.55 -2.38
CA ASN A 167 15.22 -0.58 -1.36
C ASN A 167 15.22 -1.28 0.01
N ARG A 168 16.38 -1.75 0.43
CA ARG A 168 16.52 -2.57 1.66
C ARG A 168 16.02 -1.87 2.91
N GLN A 169 16.22 -0.56 2.99
CA GLN A 169 15.78 0.20 4.16
C GLN A 169 14.25 0.34 4.19
N TYR A 170 13.64 0.67 3.07
CA TYR A 170 12.19 0.72 2.93
C TYR A 170 11.55 -0.63 3.29
N LEU A 171 12.12 -1.73 2.79
CA LEU A 171 11.64 -3.09 3.05
C LEU A 171 11.86 -3.53 4.51
N ALA A 172 12.94 -3.07 5.16
CA ALA A 172 13.16 -3.29 6.57
C ALA A 172 12.10 -2.57 7.44
N SER A 173 11.72 -1.34 7.07
CA SER A 173 10.63 -0.62 7.73
C SER A 173 9.28 -1.35 7.61
N ILE A 174 9.01 -1.96 6.44
CA ILE A 174 7.83 -2.83 6.25
C ILE A 174 7.90 -4.06 7.16
N ALA A 175 9.04 -4.74 7.25
CA ALA A 175 9.21 -5.90 8.12
C ALA A 175 8.96 -5.51 9.59
N GLU A 176 9.48 -4.38 10.03
CA GLU A 176 9.24 -3.85 11.37
C GLU A 176 7.75 -3.48 11.60
N PHE A 177 7.08 -2.90 10.58
CA PHE A 177 5.63 -2.66 10.65
C PHE A 177 4.84 -3.95 10.92
N ILE A 178 5.18 -5.03 10.22
CA ILE A 178 4.51 -6.34 10.40
C ILE A 178 4.74 -6.87 11.83
N GLU A 179 5.94 -6.67 12.39
CA GLU A 179 6.24 -6.99 13.79
C GLU A 179 5.38 -6.17 14.77
N ILE A 180 5.29 -4.86 14.53
CA ILE A 180 4.49 -3.96 15.36
C ILE A 180 3.01 -4.36 15.30
N ALA A 181 2.47 -4.59 14.10
CA ALA A 181 1.09 -5.03 13.92
C ALA A 181 0.80 -6.35 14.66
N ALA A 182 1.73 -7.31 14.57
CA ALA A 182 1.60 -8.60 15.25
C ALA A 182 1.59 -8.46 16.78
N ARG A 183 2.39 -7.55 17.36
CA ARG A 183 2.35 -7.26 18.81
C ARG A 183 0.99 -6.70 19.26
N GLN A 184 0.24 -6.06 18.35
CA GLN A 184 -1.12 -5.58 18.60
C GLN A 184 -2.20 -6.61 18.21
N ASN A 185 -1.82 -7.87 17.88
CA ASN A 185 -2.70 -8.93 17.38
C ASN A 185 -3.41 -8.58 16.06
N LEU A 186 -2.84 -7.73 15.24
CA LEU A 186 -3.36 -7.36 13.94
C LEU A 186 -2.78 -8.24 12.84
N LYS A 187 -3.62 -8.74 11.94
CA LYS A 187 -3.22 -9.30 10.66
C LYS A 187 -3.02 -8.17 9.66
N VAL A 188 -2.08 -8.32 8.73
CA VAL A 188 -1.76 -7.27 7.75
C VAL A 188 -2.32 -7.63 6.37
N GLN A 189 -3.15 -6.75 5.80
CA GLN A 189 -3.43 -6.73 4.35
C GLN A 189 -2.34 -5.89 3.68
N PHE A 190 -1.57 -6.54 2.82
CA PHE A 190 -0.41 -5.94 2.19
C PHE A 190 -0.79 -5.49 0.77
N THR A 191 -1.04 -4.19 0.57
CA THR A 191 -1.40 -3.64 -0.73
C THR A 191 -0.14 -3.37 -1.55
N LEU A 192 -0.02 -4.07 -2.70
CA LEU A 192 1.06 -3.90 -3.67
C LEU A 192 0.75 -2.79 -4.68
N PHE A 193 1.74 -2.42 -5.48
CA PHE A 193 1.64 -1.55 -6.65
C PHE A 193 0.99 -0.18 -6.40
N ASP A 194 0.97 0.32 -5.15
CA ASP A 194 0.54 1.69 -4.92
C ASP A 194 1.50 2.66 -5.63
N GLY A 195 0.96 3.70 -6.28
CA GLY A 195 1.74 4.65 -7.07
C GLY A 195 2.39 4.12 -8.36
N MET A 196 2.10 2.88 -8.78
CA MET A 196 2.66 2.31 -10.01
C MET A 196 2.19 3.07 -11.26
N ASP A 197 3.15 3.45 -12.12
CA ASP A 197 2.85 4.11 -13.39
C ASP A 197 2.09 3.19 -14.36
N TRP A 198 1.15 3.78 -15.10
CA TRP A 198 0.25 3.05 -16.01
C TRP A 198 0.97 2.30 -17.13
N SER A 199 2.17 2.75 -17.49
CA SER A 199 2.97 2.09 -18.52
C SER A 199 3.42 0.68 -18.14
N PHE A 200 3.44 0.34 -16.83
CA PHE A 200 3.81 -1.00 -16.37
C PHE A 200 2.73 -2.06 -16.60
N TYR A 201 1.51 -1.66 -16.95
CA TYR A 201 0.48 -2.62 -17.38
C TYR A 201 0.76 -3.21 -18.76
N ALA A 202 1.58 -2.53 -19.59
CA ALA A 202 1.89 -2.96 -20.94
C ALA A 202 2.49 -4.38 -20.94
N PRO A 203 1.98 -5.29 -21.79
CA PRO A 203 2.41 -6.69 -21.82
C PRO A 203 3.92 -6.87 -22.01
N GLU A 204 4.55 -6.00 -22.78
CA GLU A 204 6.00 -5.99 -23.05
C GLU A 204 6.85 -5.57 -21.85
N LYS A 205 6.26 -4.90 -20.85
CA LYS A 205 6.93 -4.50 -19.60
C LYS A 205 6.68 -5.47 -18.45
N PHE A 206 5.84 -6.48 -18.65
CA PHE A 206 5.50 -7.40 -17.57
C PHE A 206 6.71 -8.09 -16.95
N TYR A 207 7.80 -8.27 -17.70
CA TYR A 207 9.05 -8.83 -17.17
C TYR A 207 9.63 -8.00 -16.01
N LEU A 208 9.48 -6.67 -16.03
CA LEU A 208 9.90 -5.79 -14.93
C LEU A 208 9.04 -6.01 -13.68
N VAL A 209 7.73 -6.08 -13.88
CA VAL A 209 6.78 -6.38 -12.80
C VAL A 209 7.03 -7.77 -12.22
N GLN A 210 7.28 -8.75 -13.09
CA GLN A 210 7.63 -10.11 -12.68
C GLN A 210 8.93 -10.12 -11.86
N THR A 211 9.97 -9.42 -12.30
CA THR A 211 11.23 -9.29 -11.55
C THR A 211 11.00 -8.61 -10.20
N TYR A 212 10.15 -7.58 -10.14
CA TYR A 212 9.73 -6.96 -8.89
C TYR A 212 9.09 -7.98 -7.95
N LEU A 213 8.12 -8.76 -8.44
CA LEU A 213 7.45 -9.78 -7.63
C LEU A 213 8.42 -10.85 -7.12
N TYR A 214 9.34 -11.34 -7.96
CA TYR A 214 10.40 -12.29 -7.56
C TYR A 214 11.35 -11.70 -6.52
N THR A 215 11.45 -10.39 -6.44
CA THR A 215 12.30 -9.70 -5.45
C THR A 215 11.56 -9.47 -4.12
N ILE A 216 10.32 -8.99 -4.18
CA ILE A 216 9.59 -8.53 -2.98
C ILE A 216 8.81 -9.67 -2.30
N ILE A 217 8.09 -10.48 -3.06
CA ILE A 217 7.23 -11.52 -2.49
C ILE A 217 8.00 -12.50 -1.60
N PRO A 218 9.17 -13.04 -2.00
CA PRO A 218 9.91 -13.99 -1.15
C PRO A 218 10.37 -13.43 0.20
N MET A 219 10.49 -12.10 0.33
CA MET A 219 10.89 -11.46 1.59
C MET A 219 9.83 -11.58 2.67
N PHE A 220 8.56 -11.71 2.28
CA PHE A 220 7.40 -11.76 3.17
C PHE A 220 6.56 -13.03 2.98
N ALA A 221 6.98 -13.93 2.10
CA ALA A 221 6.27 -15.18 1.84
C ALA A 221 6.24 -16.09 3.07
N ASN A 222 5.18 -16.89 3.20
CA ASN A 222 4.93 -17.79 4.33
C ASN A 222 4.87 -17.10 5.70
N ASP A 223 4.64 -15.79 5.74
CA ASP A 223 4.42 -15.05 6.97
C ASP A 223 2.94 -15.11 7.37
N ALA A 224 2.61 -15.89 8.40
CA ALA A 224 1.24 -16.02 8.88
C ALA A 224 0.67 -14.75 9.52
N ARG A 225 1.48 -13.70 9.71
CA ARG A 225 1.04 -12.38 10.17
C ARG A 225 0.36 -11.61 9.05
N LEU A 226 0.72 -11.89 7.79
CA LEU A 226 -0.03 -11.38 6.64
C LEU A 226 -1.35 -12.12 6.50
N MET A 227 -2.41 -11.37 6.24
CA MET A 227 -3.72 -11.90 5.85
C MET A 227 -3.75 -12.22 4.35
N CYS A 228 -3.31 -11.28 3.54
CA CYS A 228 -3.38 -11.38 2.09
C CYS A 228 -2.40 -10.46 1.38
N TRP A 229 -2.16 -10.77 0.11
CA TRP A 229 -1.66 -9.85 -0.90
C TRP A 229 -2.87 -9.15 -1.55
N ASP A 230 -3.03 -7.86 -1.30
CA ASP A 230 -3.95 -7.01 -2.03
C ASP A 230 -3.18 -6.45 -3.23
N LEU A 231 -3.52 -6.93 -4.42
CA LEU A 231 -2.69 -6.72 -5.60
C LEU A 231 -2.58 -5.25 -5.98
N GLN A 232 -3.64 -4.46 -5.79
CA GLN A 232 -3.61 -3.01 -6.02
C GLN A 232 -4.81 -2.29 -5.44
N ASN A 233 -4.57 -1.05 -5.02
CA ASN A 233 -5.62 -0.10 -4.65
C ASN A 233 -6.26 0.52 -5.90
N GLU A 234 -7.58 0.41 -6.03
CA GLU A 234 -8.43 1.09 -7.02
C GLU A 234 -7.88 1.09 -8.47
N PRO A 235 -7.60 -0.08 -9.08
CA PRO A 235 -7.12 -0.15 -10.45
C PRO A 235 -8.18 0.25 -11.49
N ASP A 236 -9.35 0.70 -11.05
CA ASP A 236 -10.42 1.25 -11.88
C ASP A 236 -9.94 2.38 -12.80
N ARG A 237 -8.98 3.19 -12.32
CA ARG A 237 -8.38 4.24 -13.12
C ARG A 237 -7.54 3.65 -14.25
N ALA A 238 -6.76 2.61 -13.97
CA ALA A 238 -5.99 1.91 -15.00
C ALA A 238 -6.91 1.36 -16.09
N ILE A 239 -8.04 0.73 -15.70
CA ILE A 239 -9.03 0.24 -16.68
C ILE A 239 -9.57 1.38 -17.56
N ARG A 240 -9.82 2.56 -17.01
CA ARG A 240 -10.28 3.73 -17.80
C ARG A 240 -9.20 4.30 -18.71
N THR A 241 -7.93 4.17 -18.32
CA THR A 241 -6.81 4.80 -19.05
C THR A 241 -6.20 3.87 -20.10
N VAL A 242 -5.93 2.61 -19.75
CA VAL A 242 -5.25 1.65 -20.64
C VAL A 242 -6.14 0.51 -21.14
N GLY A 243 -7.34 0.38 -20.61
CA GLY A 243 -8.35 -0.59 -21.03
C GLY A 243 -8.33 -1.91 -20.25
N ALA A 244 -9.53 -2.49 -20.10
CA ALA A 244 -9.71 -3.75 -19.38
C ALA A 244 -8.98 -4.93 -20.04
N ASN A 245 -8.90 -4.93 -21.37
CA ASN A 245 -8.17 -5.95 -22.14
C ASN A 245 -6.66 -5.99 -21.86
N ILE A 246 -6.12 -4.96 -21.22
CA ILE A 246 -4.73 -4.89 -20.74
C ILE A 246 -4.66 -5.20 -19.24
N VAL A 247 -5.50 -4.55 -18.44
CA VAL A 247 -5.45 -4.60 -16.98
C VAL A 247 -5.87 -5.96 -16.42
N ILE A 248 -6.91 -6.59 -16.98
CA ILE A 248 -7.40 -7.88 -16.47
C ILE A 248 -6.34 -9.00 -16.70
N PRO A 249 -5.78 -9.19 -17.91
CA PRO A 249 -4.69 -10.15 -18.10
C PRO A 249 -3.43 -9.84 -17.28
N PHE A 250 -3.15 -8.57 -17.00
CA PHE A 250 -2.06 -8.18 -16.10
C PHE A 250 -2.26 -8.80 -14.71
N PHE A 251 -3.42 -8.61 -14.08
CA PHE A 251 -3.69 -9.18 -12.75
C PHE A 251 -3.74 -10.70 -12.74
N GLN A 252 -4.20 -11.33 -13.82
CA GLN A 252 -4.13 -12.79 -13.95
C GLN A 252 -2.67 -13.29 -13.89
N ARG A 253 -1.76 -12.61 -14.58
CA ARG A 253 -0.33 -12.94 -14.55
C ARG A 253 0.32 -12.64 -13.20
N VAL A 254 0.05 -11.48 -12.61
CA VAL A 254 0.52 -11.11 -11.27
C VAL A 254 0.10 -12.15 -10.24
N SER A 255 -1.17 -12.50 -10.20
CA SER A 255 -1.70 -13.49 -9.27
C SER A 255 -1.04 -14.85 -9.43
N ASN A 256 -0.81 -15.31 -10.67
CA ASN A 256 -0.11 -16.58 -10.92
C ASN A 256 1.33 -16.56 -10.37
N VAL A 257 2.07 -15.46 -10.57
CA VAL A 257 3.42 -15.32 -10.04
C VAL A 257 3.42 -15.36 -8.52
N ILE A 258 2.53 -14.58 -7.88
CA ILE A 258 2.42 -14.57 -6.42
C ILE A 258 2.05 -15.96 -5.89
N ARG A 259 1.10 -16.65 -6.52
CA ARG A 259 0.68 -18.01 -6.11
C ARG A 259 1.81 -19.03 -6.20
N GLN A 260 2.74 -18.85 -7.13
CA GLN A 260 3.94 -19.71 -7.23
C GLN A 260 4.94 -19.41 -6.11
N LEU A 261 5.11 -18.14 -5.74
CA LEU A 261 6.09 -17.69 -4.75
C LEU A 261 5.56 -17.82 -3.31
N ASP A 262 4.26 -17.61 -3.11
CA ASP A 262 3.59 -17.67 -1.82
C ASP A 262 2.19 -18.31 -1.96
N PRO A 263 2.11 -19.64 -1.98
CA PRO A 263 0.86 -20.36 -2.23
C PRO A 263 -0.16 -20.29 -1.09
N ARG A 264 0.24 -19.85 0.10
CA ARG A 264 -0.61 -19.87 1.30
C ARG A 264 -1.37 -18.58 1.53
N GLN A 265 -0.82 -17.45 1.13
CA GLN A 265 -1.46 -16.16 1.34
C GLN A 265 -2.64 -15.98 0.39
N LEU A 266 -3.70 -15.40 0.92
CA LEU A 266 -4.87 -15.03 0.15
C LEU A 266 -4.53 -13.89 -0.80
N GLN A 267 -5.27 -13.77 -1.89
CA GLN A 267 -5.11 -12.69 -2.88
C GLN A 267 -6.43 -11.99 -3.15
N THR A 268 -6.38 -10.67 -3.30
CA THR A 268 -7.53 -9.82 -3.63
C THR A 268 -7.13 -8.60 -4.44
N ILE A 269 -8.11 -7.80 -4.85
CA ILE A 269 -7.96 -6.46 -5.47
C ILE A 269 -9.04 -5.55 -4.91
N GLY A 270 -8.68 -4.33 -4.51
CA GLY A 270 -9.62 -3.31 -4.03
C GLY A 270 -10.27 -2.51 -5.17
N TRP A 271 -11.56 -2.65 -5.40
CA TRP A 271 -12.31 -1.95 -6.46
C TRP A 271 -13.23 -0.87 -5.89
N ILE A 272 -13.31 0.29 -6.56
CA ILE A 272 -14.25 1.35 -6.18
C ILE A 272 -15.51 1.36 -7.05
N ASP A 273 -15.44 0.94 -8.30
CA ASP A 273 -16.56 1.02 -9.23
C ASP A 273 -17.32 -0.30 -9.27
N ARG A 274 -18.62 -0.27 -8.88
CA ARG A 274 -19.51 -1.44 -8.94
C ARG A 274 -19.58 -2.11 -10.32
N ALA A 275 -19.30 -1.37 -11.39
CA ALA A 275 -19.25 -1.94 -12.73
C ALA A 275 -18.14 -3.00 -12.88
N ARG A 276 -17.16 -3.04 -11.97
CA ARG A 276 -16.05 -4.02 -12.00
C ARG A 276 -16.51 -5.44 -11.69
N THR A 277 -17.70 -5.63 -11.13
CA THR A 277 -18.31 -6.95 -10.97
C THR A 277 -18.46 -7.72 -12.29
N GLN A 278 -18.43 -7.04 -13.43
CA GLN A 278 -18.41 -7.68 -14.76
C GLN A 278 -17.15 -8.53 -15.01
N TYR A 279 -16.02 -8.23 -14.31
CA TYR A 279 -14.75 -8.96 -14.44
C TYR A 279 -14.60 -10.12 -13.46
N PHE A 280 -15.61 -10.40 -12.63
CA PHE A 280 -15.55 -11.51 -11.69
C PHE A 280 -15.30 -12.85 -12.42
N PRO A 281 -15.97 -13.19 -13.53
CA PRO A 281 -15.72 -14.45 -14.22
C PRO A 281 -14.26 -14.61 -14.68
N ASP A 282 -13.61 -13.50 -15.06
CA ASP A 282 -12.23 -13.51 -15.56
C ASP A 282 -11.17 -13.61 -14.45
N LEU A 283 -11.49 -13.13 -13.25
CA LEU A 283 -10.55 -13.05 -12.12
C LEU A 283 -10.87 -14.04 -10.99
N ASP A 284 -12.05 -14.65 -10.95
CA ASP A 284 -12.49 -15.45 -9.81
C ASP A 284 -11.54 -16.61 -9.47
N LYS A 285 -10.97 -17.28 -10.46
CA LYS A 285 -10.00 -18.37 -10.22
C LYS A 285 -8.63 -17.89 -9.70
N TYR A 286 -8.34 -16.60 -9.79
CA TYR A 286 -7.07 -16.02 -9.39
C TYR A 286 -7.12 -15.38 -8.00
N LEU A 287 -8.29 -14.87 -7.59
CA LEU A 287 -8.51 -14.21 -6.31
C LEU A 287 -9.18 -15.15 -5.32
N ASP A 288 -8.85 -15.04 -4.05
CA ASP A 288 -9.46 -15.86 -2.99
C ASP A 288 -10.71 -15.21 -2.40
N PHE A 289 -10.82 -13.90 -2.50
CA PHE A 289 -11.97 -13.12 -2.07
C PHE A 289 -12.04 -11.80 -2.85
N TRP A 290 -13.20 -11.14 -2.76
CA TRP A 290 -13.47 -9.89 -3.45
C TRP A 290 -13.52 -8.73 -2.48
N CYS A 291 -13.00 -7.58 -2.90
CA CYS A 291 -13.07 -6.33 -2.15
C CYS A 291 -13.80 -5.25 -2.94
N PHE A 292 -14.47 -4.35 -2.22
CA PHE A 292 -15.01 -3.13 -2.80
C PHE A 292 -14.86 -1.96 -1.83
N HIS A 293 -14.89 -0.75 -2.37
CA HIS A 293 -14.85 0.51 -1.64
C HIS A 293 -16.19 1.21 -1.76
N PHE A 294 -16.60 1.90 -0.70
CA PHE A 294 -17.92 2.53 -0.62
C PHE A 294 -17.84 3.91 0.02
N TYR A 295 -18.06 4.94 -0.78
CA TYR A 295 -18.06 6.35 -0.36
C TYR A 295 -19.34 7.07 -0.81
N ASP A 296 -20.47 6.38 -0.73
CA ASP A 296 -21.78 6.90 -1.07
C ASP A 296 -22.68 6.94 0.19
N GLN A 297 -23.93 7.38 0.05
CA GLN A 297 -24.89 7.36 1.13
C GLN A 297 -25.12 5.93 1.63
N ALA A 298 -25.13 5.73 2.95
CA ALA A 298 -25.29 4.40 3.55
C ALA A 298 -26.54 3.64 3.05
N ALA A 299 -27.61 4.36 2.69
CA ALA A 299 -28.83 3.81 2.13
C ALA A 299 -28.61 3.05 0.80
N ASN A 300 -27.53 3.30 0.06
CA ASN A 300 -27.20 2.64 -1.20
C ASN A 300 -26.39 1.36 -1.01
N LEU A 301 -25.87 1.11 0.19
CA LEU A 301 -25.01 -0.04 0.47
C LEU A 301 -25.73 -1.40 0.34
N PRO A 302 -27.01 -1.59 0.81
CA PRO A 302 -27.68 -2.87 0.70
C PRO A 302 -27.75 -3.40 -0.75
N ASP A 303 -28.06 -2.54 -1.72
CA ASP A 303 -28.13 -2.93 -3.13
C ASP A 303 -26.76 -3.30 -3.68
N LEU A 304 -25.71 -2.58 -3.26
CA LEU A 304 -24.34 -2.89 -3.65
C LEU A 304 -23.89 -4.24 -3.09
N VAL A 305 -24.13 -4.50 -1.81
CA VAL A 305 -23.84 -5.80 -1.17
C VAL A 305 -24.55 -6.92 -1.89
N LYS A 306 -25.86 -6.77 -2.19
CA LYS A 306 -26.64 -7.75 -2.94
C LYS A 306 -26.06 -8.00 -4.33
N LEU A 307 -25.65 -6.94 -5.04
CA LEU A 307 -24.99 -7.06 -6.35
C LEU A 307 -23.72 -7.90 -6.24
N TYR A 308 -22.80 -7.59 -5.33
CA TYR A 308 -21.55 -8.33 -5.18
C TYR A 308 -21.80 -9.81 -4.81
N LYS A 309 -22.64 -10.07 -3.82
CA LYS A 309 -22.99 -11.44 -3.39
C LYS A 309 -23.69 -12.26 -4.49
N SER A 310 -24.36 -11.62 -5.44
CA SER A 310 -24.97 -12.32 -6.59
C SER A 310 -23.95 -12.78 -7.64
N LYS A 311 -22.71 -12.30 -7.57
CA LYS A 311 -21.65 -12.56 -8.56
C LYS A 311 -20.62 -13.58 -8.13
N THR A 312 -20.55 -13.90 -6.83
CA THR A 312 -19.58 -14.84 -6.29
C THR A 312 -20.09 -15.55 -5.05
N THR A 313 -19.54 -16.75 -4.79
CA THR A 313 -19.74 -17.50 -3.54
C THR A 313 -18.57 -17.31 -2.57
N LYS A 314 -17.55 -16.55 -2.95
CA LYS A 314 -16.39 -16.22 -2.13
C LYS A 314 -16.69 -15.09 -1.15
N PRO A 315 -15.86 -14.88 -0.13
CA PRO A 315 -16.00 -13.70 0.74
C PRO A 315 -16.00 -12.40 -0.06
N VAL A 316 -16.87 -11.47 0.34
CA VAL A 316 -16.92 -10.11 -0.19
C VAL A 316 -16.67 -9.17 0.98
N LEU A 317 -15.55 -8.46 0.95
CA LEU A 317 -15.08 -7.57 2.00
C LEU A 317 -15.31 -6.11 1.59
N LEU A 318 -15.94 -5.32 2.46
CA LEU A 318 -15.95 -3.87 2.33
C LEU A 318 -14.60 -3.32 2.81
N GLN A 319 -13.69 -3.05 1.86
CA GLN A 319 -12.28 -2.78 2.14
C GLN A 319 -11.98 -1.30 2.40
N GLU A 320 -12.84 -0.40 1.93
CA GLU A 320 -12.82 1.01 2.31
C GLU A 320 -14.23 1.56 2.43
N TYR A 321 -14.48 2.30 3.50
CA TYR A 321 -15.64 3.16 3.69
C TYR A 321 -15.31 4.23 4.72
N GLY A 322 -15.95 5.36 4.61
CA GLY A 322 -15.73 6.47 5.53
C GLY A 322 -16.57 7.69 5.17
N LEU A 323 -16.62 8.64 6.09
CA LEU A 323 -17.24 9.93 5.92
C LEU A 323 -16.32 11.01 6.50
N ALA A 324 -15.93 11.99 5.68
CA ALA A 324 -15.11 13.11 6.14
C ALA A 324 -15.91 14.07 7.02
N THR A 325 -15.28 14.62 8.07
CA THR A 325 -15.89 15.51 9.05
C THR A 325 -15.32 16.93 8.97
N GLY A 326 -14.80 17.33 7.84
CA GLY A 326 -14.20 18.64 7.61
C GLY A 326 -13.72 18.79 6.18
N GLY A 327 -13.18 19.96 5.88
CA GLY A 327 -12.75 20.34 4.55
C GLY A 327 -13.82 21.12 3.77
N PRO A 328 -13.42 21.73 2.64
CA PRO A 328 -14.33 22.53 1.82
C PRO A 328 -15.32 21.67 1.02
N GLY A 329 -16.47 22.26 0.70
CA GLY A 329 -17.47 21.65 -0.17
C GLY A 329 -18.43 20.68 0.56
N PRO A 330 -19.36 20.09 -0.20
CA PRO A 330 -20.39 19.22 0.38
C PRO A 330 -19.85 17.98 1.09
N ASP A 331 -18.75 17.43 0.60
CA ASP A 331 -18.14 16.21 1.16
C ASP A 331 -17.46 16.46 2.51
N GLY A 332 -17.07 17.72 2.81
CA GLY A 332 -16.51 18.15 4.08
C GLY A 332 -17.52 18.79 5.04
N ALA A 333 -18.78 18.95 4.64
CA ALA A 333 -19.81 19.63 5.45
C ALA A 333 -20.38 18.75 6.58
N ASN A 334 -19.97 17.49 6.69
CA ASN A 334 -20.49 16.56 7.68
C ASN A 334 -19.88 16.81 9.07
N THR A 335 -20.66 16.57 10.09
CA THR A 335 -20.22 16.58 11.49
C THR A 335 -19.65 15.21 11.88
N GLU A 336 -18.96 15.14 13.02
CA GLU A 336 -18.53 13.87 13.60
C GLU A 336 -19.70 12.97 14.02
N GLN A 337 -20.86 13.55 14.33
CA GLN A 337 -22.10 12.81 14.58
C GLN A 337 -22.64 12.17 13.30
N ASP A 338 -22.56 12.88 12.16
CA ASP A 338 -22.94 12.33 10.87
C ASP A 338 -22.00 11.17 10.48
N GLN A 339 -20.70 11.30 10.76
CA GLN A 339 -19.74 10.19 10.58
C GLN A 339 -20.14 8.98 11.44
N ALA A 340 -20.46 9.18 12.72
CA ALA A 340 -20.87 8.10 13.61
C ALA A 340 -22.18 7.42 13.12
N ALA A 341 -23.17 8.20 12.69
CA ALA A 341 -24.43 7.68 12.16
C ALA A 341 -24.22 6.93 10.82
N HIS A 342 -23.32 7.41 9.96
CA HIS A 342 -22.94 6.74 8.72
C HIS A 342 -22.33 5.37 9.00
N TYR A 343 -21.36 5.30 9.92
CA TYR A 343 -20.70 4.04 10.30
C TYR A 343 -21.68 3.05 10.94
N ASP A 344 -22.57 3.52 11.80
CA ASP A 344 -23.61 2.67 12.38
C ASP A 344 -24.50 2.04 11.29
N SER A 345 -24.95 2.84 10.34
CA SER A 345 -25.78 2.39 9.22
C SER A 345 -25.03 1.39 8.31
N VAL A 346 -23.75 1.63 8.04
CA VAL A 346 -22.89 0.73 7.26
C VAL A 346 -22.72 -0.59 8.00
N LEU A 347 -22.26 -0.57 9.24
CA LEU A 347 -21.99 -1.78 10.03
C LEU A 347 -23.25 -2.61 10.26
N LYS A 348 -24.39 -1.98 10.52
CA LYS A 348 -25.70 -2.64 10.59
C LYS A 348 -26.03 -3.36 9.28
N THR A 349 -25.84 -2.70 8.13
CA THR A 349 -26.06 -3.33 6.81
C THR A 349 -25.17 -4.54 6.60
N LEU A 350 -23.90 -4.47 7.02
CA LEU A 350 -22.96 -5.60 6.88
C LEU A 350 -23.38 -6.77 7.78
N ASP A 351 -23.81 -6.52 9.00
CA ASP A 351 -24.27 -7.54 9.94
C ASP A 351 -25.55 -8.23 9.44
N GLU A 352 -26.58 -7.44 9.06
CA GLU A 352 -27.83 -7.93 8.51
C GLU A 352 -27.63 -8.83 7.26
N ASN A 353 -26.63 -8.50 6.43
CA ASN A 353 -26.29 -9.26 5.23
C ASN A 353 -25.22 -10.35 5.47
N LYS A 354 -24.81 -10.59 6.72
CA LYS A 354 -23.81 -11.59 7.12
C LYS A 354 -22.52 -11.47 6.30
N MET A 355 -22.05 -10.24 6.13
CA MET A 355 -20.80 -9.98 5.42
C MET A 355 -19.59 -10.51 6.21
N CYS A 356 -18.48 -10.75 5.52
CA CYS A 356 -17.27 -11.29 6.13
C CYS A 356 -16.46 -10.24 6.91
N GLY A 357 -16.89 -8.98 6.92
CA GLY A 357 -16.27 -7.89 7.68
C GLY A 357 -16.07 -6.62 6.88
N SER A 358 -15.29 -5.70 7.45
CA SER A 358 -14.97 -4.42 6.84
C SER A 358 -13.63 -3.85 7.30
N VAL A 359 -13.10 -2.90 6.51
CA VAL A 359 -11.88 -2.13 6.78
C VAL A 359 -12.20 -0.66 6.51
N PHE A 360 -12.24 0.19 7.53
CA PHE A 360 -12.65 1.59 7.36
C PHE A 360 -11.50 2.49 6.87
N TRP A 361 -11.81 3.55 6.19
CA TRP A 361 -10.93 4.65 5.81
C TRP A 361 -11.21 5.86 6.70
N CYS A 362 -10.29 6.33 7.53
CA CYS A 362 -9.03 5.77 7.92
C CYS A 362 -8.81 5.93 9.44
N LEU A 363 -7.66 5.50 9.97
CA LEU A 363 -7.46 5.51 11.42
C LEU A 363 -7.40 6.93 11.99
N ASN A 364 -6.55 7.81 11.42
CA ASN A 364 -6.28 9.15 11.93
C ASN A 364 -6.69 10.23 10.93
N ASP A 365 -7.03 11.41 11.44
CA ASP A 365 -7.01 12.62 10.62
C ASP A 365 -5.56 12.96 10.20
N PHE A 366 -5.40 13.64 9.07
CA PHE A 366 -4.11 14.06 8.56
C PHE A 366 -3.97 15.58 8.57
N PRO A 367 -2.79 16.12 8.94
CA PRO A 367 -2.54 17.55 8.84
C PRO A 367 -2.67 18.05 7.40
N VAL A 368 -3.13 19.28 7.25
CA VAL A 368 -3.12 19.98 5.95
C VAL A 368 -1.69 20.06 5.42
N GLY A 369 -1.52 19.85 4.13
CA GLY A 369 -0.21 19.82 3.48
C GLY A 369 0.49 18.46 3.50
N LEU A 370 -0.06 17.42 4.15
CA LEU A 370 0.56 16.10 4.23
C LEU A 370 -0.22 14.99 3.52
N ALA A 371 -1.55 15.04 3.50
CA ALA A 371 -2.38 14.01 2.86
C ALA A 371 -2.23 14.01 1.34
N GLY A 372 -2.18 12.83 0.75
CA GLY A 372 -2.09 12.65 -0.71
C GLY A 372 -0.66 12.52 -1.25
N ASN A 373 -0.55 12.10 -2.50
CA ASN A 373 0.69 12.02 -3.24
C ASN A 373 0.47 12.52 -4.69
N PRO A 374 0.89 13.78 -5.05
CA PRO A 374 1.56 14.77 -4.18
C PRO A 374 0.64 15.29 -3.06
N PRO A 375 1.21 15.81 -1.97
CA PRO A 375 0.44 16.32 -0.83
C PRO A 375 -0.50 17.47 -1.21
N LEU A 376 -1.74 17.41 -0.71
CA LEU A 376 -2.76 18.44 -0.87
C LEU A 376 -2.37 19.67 -0.04
N GLN A 377 -2.16 20.80 -0.71
CA GLN A 377 -1.61 22.01 -0.08
C GLN A 377 -2.64 22.82 0.73
N THR A 378 -3.91 22.55 0.55
CA THR A 378 -5.02 23.22 1.23
C THR A 378 -5.87 22.20 1.97
N ASP A 379 -6.66 22.69 2.92
CA ASP A 379 -7.62 21.84 3.63
C ASP A 379 -8.55 21.11 2.67
N HIS A 380 -8.77 19.83 2.93
CA HIS A 380 -9.47 18.93 2.04
C HIS A 380 -10.21 17.84 2.85
N PRO A 381 -11.37 17.31 2.39
CA PRO A 381 -12.05 16.20 3.07
C PRO A 381 -11.13 15.03 3.40
N GLU A 382 -10.09 14.76 2.58
CA GLU A 382 -9.11 13.71 2.83
C GLU A 382 -8.34 13.88 4.17
N ASN A 383 -8.25 15.10 4.69
CA ASN A 383 -7.61 15.36 5.99
C ASN A 383 -8.47 14.93 7.19
N HIS A 384 -9.78 14.65 6.99
CA HIS A 384 -10.78 14.58 8.05
C HIS A 384 -11.56 13.24 8.12
N PHE A 385 -11.09 12.19 7.48
CA PHE A 385 -11.72 10.86 7.54
C PHE A 385 -11.43 10.08 8.81
N GLY A 386 -10.43 10.51 9.60
CA GLY A 386 -9.97 9.77 10.78
C GLY A 386 -11.07 9.45 11.78
N VAL A 387 -10.91 8.32 12.46
CA VAL A 387 -11.64 7.95 13.68
C VAL A 387 -11.04 8.65 14.89
N PHE A 388 -9.74 8.91 14.82
CA PHE A 388 -8.99 9.72 15.78
C PHE A 388 -8.60 11.06 15.18
N ARG A 389 -8.73 12.13 16.00
CA ARG A 389 -8.27 13.48 15.62
C ARG A 389 -6.74 13.55 15.63
N LEU A 390 -6.21 14.70 15.21
CA LEU A 390 -4.76 14.94 15.17
C LEU A 390 -4.06 14.83 16.54
N ASP A 391 -4.77 15.02 17.62
CA ASP A 391 -4.29 14.89 19.00
C ASP A 391 -4.53 13.49 19.59
N TYR A 392 -4.95 12.53 18.77
CA TYR A 392 -5.35 11.17 19.13
C TYR A 392 -6.62 11.08 19.99
N SER A 393 -7.35 12.17 20.20
CA SER A 393 -8.66 12.11 20.84
C SER A 393 -9.67 11.41 19.91
N GLU A 394 -10.59 10.66 20.51
CA GLU A 394 -11.59 9.88 19.76
C GLU A 394 -12.72 10.77 19.24
N LYS A 395 -13.10 10.55 17.97
CA LYS A 395 -14.41 11.03 17.49
C LYS A 395 -15.53 10.07 17.94
N PRO A 396 -16.81 10.50 17.97
CA PRO A 396 -17.95 9.66 18.37
C PRO A 396 -18.03 8.31 17.67
N VAL A 397 -17.57 8.20 16.44
CA VAL A 397 -17.53 6.98 15.63
C VAL A 397 -16.70 5.86 16.29
N ALA A 398 -15.71 6.17 17.11
CA ALA A 398 -14.92 5.16 17.83
C ALA A 398 -15.80 4.30 18.76
N ARG A 399 -16.83 4.90 19.38
CA ARG A 399 -17.81 4.17 20.22
C ARG A 399 -18.67 3.24 19.37
N VAL A 400 -19.08 3.69 18.19
CA VAL A 400 -19.85 2.87 17.24
C VAL A 400 -19.06 1.64 16.85
N LEU A 401 -17.81 1.79 16.41
CA LEU A 401 -16.94 0.68 16.05
C LEU A 401 -16.82 -0.36 17.19
N ARG A 402 -16.61 0.10 18.44
CA ARG A 402 -16.52 -0.81 19.59
C ARG A 402 -17.80 -1.57 19.85
N SER A 403 -18.97 -0.99 19.59
CA SER A 403 -20.25 -1.68 19.82
C SER A 403 -20.46 -2.86 18.89
N TYR A 404 -19.89 -2.83 17.67
CA TYR A 404 -19.96 -3.92 16.71
C TYR A 404 -18.81 -4.92 16.84
N TRP A 405 -17.61 -4.46 17.22
CA TRP A 405 -16.37 -5.27 17.12
C TRP A 405 -15.94 -5.91 18.45
N LYS A 406 -16.35 -5.38 19.57
CA LYS A 406 -16.10 -6.00 20.87
C LYS A 406 -17.33 -6.79 21.30
N PRO A 407 -17.16 -8.08 21.69
CA PRO A 407 -18.25 -8.82 22.30
C PRO A 407 -18.78 -8.03 23.51
N SER A 408 -20.09 -7.95 23.65
CA SER A 408 -20.70 -7.49 24.90
C SER A 408 -20.17 -8.38 26.02
N SER A 409 -19.45 -7.79 26.97
CA SER A 409 -18.93 -8.45 28.16
C SER A 409 -20.07 -8.97 29.04
#